data_5fc582ecc8aa850319283a2471301531
#
_entry.id   5fc582ecc8aa850319283a2471301531
#
_cell.length_a   1.000
_cell.length_b   1.000
_cell.length_c   1.000
_cell.angle_alpha   90.00
_cell.angle_beta   90.00
_cell.angle_gamma   90.00
#
_symmetry.space_group_name_H-M   'P 1'
#
loop_
_entity.id
_entity.type
_entity.pdbx_description
1 polymer ?
#
loop_
_entity_poly.entity_id
_entity_poly.type
_entity_poly.pdbx_seq_one_letter_code
_entity_poly.pdbx_strand_id
1 'polypeptide(L)'
;MRFGIFYEHQLPRPWSPDDEHRLLTDALEQVELADRVGIDYVWEVEHHFLEEYSHSSAPEVFLAAASQRTRQIRLGHGIVQAPPAVNHPARIAERVATLDLISGGRVEFGTGEASSAAELGGFGVPRNAKRAQWEEALDVVTRMFTETPFVGWDGTYVRMPPRNVVPKPLQKPHPPLWVACSRRSTIHLAARSGIGALSFSFVEPEDARHWVGEYYQLLDSEECMPRGFAVNPNVAVVVPMMVHPDEETAIERGIDGAHFFGYSLAHFYASTHVVGAADVWRDFVENRAAHGFAREIVRAEQAPLAVRLLQAGMGSLRGAIGTPSQVTELIQRYADAGVDQVIFVMQSGRNRHEHICESLELFGREILPRFVEGREEAEAAKADRLAPAVDKALARRSPPRQLSAPYPVNEDIEIAAARRPSRARLRDLAGEAGRSVRASTTERVMLGAERLTARASDDGIERFFARPGAQRALFGLMTRGFDPRKAAGFTGAVVYDLSLSDGSRQAWAIEIGPARARVREGAVTGAALTIRLPLVDFVKIIMNVEYFYPLILDGRMTIEGDLNLAFRLAEMFGGRSTY
;
A
#
# COMPACT_ATOMS: atom_id res chain seq x y z
N MET A 1 -4.63 -2.27 23.38
CA MET A 1 -4.26 -2.61 21.98
C MET A 1 -5.29 -3.56 21.41
N ARG A 2 -5.63 -3.44 20.11
CA ARG A 2 -6.57 -4.31 19.39
C ARG A 2 -5.81 -5.30 18.51
N PHE A 3 -6.47 -6.43 18.18
CA PHE A 3 -5.88 -7.48 17.35
C PHE A 3 -6.78 -7.84 16.18
N GLY A 4 -6.15 -8.14 15.05
CA GLY A 4 -6.84 -8.59 13.85
C GLY A 4 -6.17 -9.80 13.21
N ILE A 5 -6.89 -10.48 12.34
CA ILE A 5 -6.37 -11.47 11.41
C ILE A 5 -6.61 -10.99 9.98
N PHE A 6 -5.77 -11.42 9.06
CA PHE A 6 -5.70 -10.89 7.70
C PHE A 6 -5.65 -12.01 6.67
N TYR A 7 -6.43 -11.87 5.61
CA TYR A 7 -6.52 -12.85 4.53
C TYR A 7 -6.24 -12.23 3.16
N GLU A 8 -5.24 -12.79 2.49
CA GLU A 8 -5.01 -12.67 1.04
C GLU A 8 -5.62 -13.86 0.31
N HIS A 9 -5.91 -14.95 1.00
CA HIS A 9 -6.23 -16.25 0.42
C HIS A 9 -5.15 -16.73 -0.54
N GLN A 10 -3.90 -16.82 -0.04
CA GLN A 10 -2.79 -17.34 -0.82
C GLN A 10 -3.00 -18.82 -1.12
N LEU A 11 -2.81 -19.21 -2.36
CA LEU A 11 -2.93 -20.60 -2.80
C LEU A 11 -1.76 -20.99 -3.72
N PRO A 12 -0.63 -21.47 -3.15
CA PRO A 12 0.51 -21.92 -3.92
C PRO A 12 0.19 -23.09 -4.85
N ARG A 13 0.74 -23.08 -6.08
CA ARG A 13 0.64 -24.21 -7.02
C ARG A 13 1.39 -25.44 -6.51
N PRO A 14 1.05 -26.69 -7.00
CA PRO A 14 -0.03 -27.01 -7.94
C PRO A 14 -1.41 -26.98 -7.29
N TRP A 15 -2.44 -26.64 -8.06
CA TRP A 15 -3.82 -26.60 -7.59
C TRP A 15 -4.57 -27.88 -7.91
N SER A 16 -5.36 -28.36 -6.95
CA SER A 16 -6.34 -29.44 -7.10
C SER A 16 -7.76 -28.87 -7.20
N PRO A 17 -8.74 -29.59 -7.75
CA PRO A 17 -10.09 -29.07 -7.95
C PRO A 17 -10.79 -28.53 -6.69
N ASP A 18 -10.46 -29.08 -5.51
CA ASP A 18 -11.10 -28.71 -4.24
C ASP A 18 -10.31 -27.67 -3.42
N ASP A 19 -9.14 -27.24 -3.88
CA ASP A 19 -8.24 -26.42 -3.08
C ASP A 19 -8.82 -25.03 -2.80
N GLU A 20 -9.44 -24.37 -3.79
CA GLU A 20 -10.11 -23.07 -3.58
C GLU A 20 -11.31 -23.19 -2.62
N HIS A 21 -12.08 -24.29 -2.73
CA HIS A 21 -13.17 -24.53 -1.79
C HIS A 21 -12.67 -24.70 -0.36
N ARG A 22 -11.63 -25.52 -0.15
CA ARG A 22 -11.02 -25.70 1.18
C ARG A 22 -10.43 -24.40 1.71
N LEU A 23 -9.68 -23.69 0.89
CA LEU A 23 -9.08 -22.40 1.26
C LEU A 23 -10.09 -21.45 1.91
N LEU A 24 -11.25 -21.26 1.25
CA LEU A 24 -12.29 -20.35 1.73
C LEU A 24 -13.06 -20.91 2.92
N THR A 25 -13.33 -22.22 2.96
CA THR A 25 -14.05 -22.84 4.09
C THR A 25 -13.19 -22.89 5.34
N ASP A 26 -11.92 -23.26 5.24
CA ASP A 26 -10.96 -23.26 6.33
C ASP A 26 -10.76 -21.84 6.90
N ALA A 27 -10.71 -20.84 6.02
CA ALA A 27 -10.61 -19.45 6.46
C ALA A 27 -11.86 -18.99 7.24
N LEU A 28 -13.06 -19.38 6.83
CA LEU A 28 -14.28 -19.09 7.59
C LEU A 28 -14.27 -19.77 8.97
N GLU A 29 -13.78 -20.99 9.09
CA GLU A 29 -13.61 -21.68 10.38
C GLU A 29 -12.59 -20.98 11.27
N GLN A 30 -11.49 -20.50 10.69
CA GLN A 30 -10.47 -19.70 11.40
C GLN A 30 -11.06 -18.37 11.91
N VAL A 31 -11.92 -17.72 11.13
CA VAL A 31 -12.61 -16.48 11.55
C VAL A 31 -13.59 -16.75 12.69
N GLU A 32 -14.34 -17.86 12.64
CA GLU A 32 -15.19 -18.27 13.76
C GLU A 32 -14.38 -18.54 15.03
N LEU A 33 -13.25 -19.20 14.89
CA LEU A 33 -12.33 -19.45 16.01
C LEU A 33 -11.77 -18.12 16.56
N ALA A 34 -11.34 -17.21 15.68
CA ALA A 34 -10.84 -15.91 16.07
C ALA A 34 -11.88 -15.10 16.87
N ASP A 35 -13.15 -15.12 16.45
CA ASP A 35 -14.26 -14.49 17.19
C ASP A 35 -14.43 -15.10 18.59
N ARG A 36 -14.36 -16.46 18.69
CA ARG A 36 -14.49 -17.17 19.97
C ARG A 36 -13.35 -16.89 20.94
N VAL A 37 -12.11 -16.76 20.45
CA VAL A 37 -10.94 -16.49 21.30
C VAL A 37 -10.76 -15.02 21.65
N GLY A 38 -11.56 -14.11 21.03
CA GLY A 38 -11.57 -12.70 21.36
C GLY A 38 -10.72 -11.79 20.48
N ILE A 39 -10.37 -12.22 19.27
CA ILE A 39 -9.78 -11.36 18.26
C ILE A 39 -10.80 -10.29 17.83
N ASP A 40 -10.34 -9.04 17.70
CA ASP A 40 -11.22 -7.89 17.48
C ASP A 40 -11.62 -7.70 16.01
N TYR A 41 -10.76 -8.07 15.05
CA TYR A 41 -10.95 -7.76 13.62
C TYR A 41 -10.58 -8.93 12.72
N VAL A 42 -11.33 -9.10 11.63
CA VAL A 42 -10.89 -9.80 10.42
C VAL A 42 -10.77 -8.81 9.28
N TRP A 43 -9.68 -8.88 8.54
CA TRP A 43 -9.39 -8.04 7.38
C TRP A 43 -9.29 -8.91 6.13
N GLU A 44 -10.08 -8.57 5.12
CA GLU A 44 -10.14 -9.26 3.84
C GLU A 44 -9.75 -8.30 2.72
N VAL A 45 -8.78 -8.67 1.89
CA VAL A 45 -8.30 -7.84 0.78
C VAL A 45 -9.23 -7.93 -0.43
N GLU A 46 -9.04 -7.04 -1.39
CA GLU A 46 -9.55 -7.18 -2.76
C GLU A 46 -8.38 -7.18 -3.73
N HIS A 47 -8.13 -8.33 -4.37
CA HIS A 47 -7.13 -8.50 -5.39
C HIS A 47 -7.66 -9.27 -6.60
N HIS A 48 -7.12 -8.93 -7.77
CA HIS A 48 -7.52 -9.50 -9.04
C HIS A 48 -6.30 -9.92 -9.84
N PHE A 49 -6.38 -11.11 -10.47
CA PHE A 49 -5.34 -11.61 -11.40
C PHE A 49 -3.98 -11.91 -10.74
N LEU A 50 -3.90 -12.03 -9.43
CA LEU A 50 -2.63 -12.23 -8.70
C LEU A 50 -2.36 -13.71 -8.35
N GLU A 51 -3.07 -14.63 -8.99
CA GLU A 51 -2.86 -16.08 -8.96
C GLU A 51 -2.50 -16.62 -7.57
N GLU A 52 -1.28 -17.18 -7.38
CA GLU A 52 -0.87 -17.78 -6.10
C GLU A 52 -0.81 -16.80 -4.93
N TYR A 53 -0.75 -15.49 -5.21
CA TYR A 53 -0.69 -14.47 -4.17
C TYR A 53 -2.06 -14.21 -3.54
N SER A 54 -3.13 -14.14 -4.33
CA SER A 54 -4.45 -13.83 -3.78
C SER A 54 -5.59 -14.40 -4.61
N HIS A 55 -6.49 -15.16 -3.94
CA HIS A 55 -7.77 -15.60 -4.45
C HIS A 55 -8.95 -14.77 -3.90
N SER A 56 -8.67 -13.62 -3.26
CA SER A 56 -9.67 -12.72 -2.68
C SER A 56 -10.16 -11.68 -3.68
N SER A 57 -11.09 -12.03 -4.53
CA SER A 57 -11.63 -11.13 -5.57
C SER A 57 -12.97 -10.47 -5.20
N ALA A 58 -13.61 -10.92 -4.12
CA ALA A 58 -14.93 -10.45 -3.68
C ALA A 58 -15.02 -10.41 -2.14
N PRO A 59 -14.28 -9.51 -1.47
CA PRO A 59 -14.19 -9.48 -0.01
C PRO A 59 -15.55 -9.33 0.67
N GLU A 60 -16.46 -8.58 0.09
CA GLU A 60 -17.80 -8.40 0.65
C GLU A 60 -18.61 -9.70 0.72
N VAL A 61 -18.36 -10.67 -0.16
CA VAL A 61 -19.05 -11.98 -0.15
C VAL A 61 -18.50 -12.83 1.00
N PHE A 62 -17.18 -12.89 1.16
CA PHE A 62 -16.54 -13.60 2.26
C PHE A 62 -16.91 -12.98 3.62
N LEU A 63 -16.79 -11.65 3.75
CA LEU A 63 -17.14 -10.95 4.98
C LEU A 63 -18.63 -11.07 5.32
N ALA A 64 -19.54 -11.14 4.33
CA ALA A 64 -20.96 -11.40 4.57
C ALA A 64 -21.18 -12.80 5.14
N ALA A 65 -20.50 -13.83 4.61
CA ALA A 65 -20.55 -15.17 5.16
C ALA A 65 -19.99 -15.21 6.60
N ALA A 66 -18.84 -14.59 6.83
CA ALA A 66 -18.22 -14.48 8.16
C ALA A 66 -19.13 -13.74 9.16
N SER A 67 -19.85 -12.71 8.71
CA SER A 67 -20.75 -11.92 9.57
C SER A 67 -21.86 -12.76 10.21
N GLN A 68 -22.33 -13.81 9.53
CA GLN A 68 -23.41 -14.68 9.99
C GLN A 68 -22.90 -15.84 10.88
N ARG A 69 -21.60 -16.08 10.88
CA ARG A 69 -20.92 -17.11 11.69
C ARG A 69 -20.31 -16.54 12.97
N THR A 70 -20.19 -15.23 13.08
CA THR A 70 -19.50 -14.50 14.15
C THR A 70 -20.42 -13.52 14.85
N ARG A 71 -20.02 -13.04 16.04
CA ARG A 71 -20.86 -12.15 16.85
C ARG A 71 -20.19 -10.83 17.23
N GLN A 72 -18.87 -10.82 17.44
CA GLN A 72 -18.14 -9.69 18.00
C GLN A 72 -17.09 -9.14 17.04
N ILE A 73 -16.38 -10.03 16.33
CA ILE A 73 -15.30 -9.66 15.44
C ILE A 73 -15.78 -8.64 14.38
N ARG A 74 -15.03 -7.56 14.20
CA ARG A 74 -15.32 -6.54 13.21
C ARG A 74 -14.82 -6.98 11.84
N LEU A 75 -15.49 -6.54 10.79
CA LEU A 75 -15.36 -7.03 9.43
C LEU A 75 -14.72 -5.94 8.56
N GLY A 76 -13.43 -6.03 8.37
CA GLY A 76 -12.63 -5.02 7.68
C GLY A 76 -12.37 -5.37 6.21
N HIS A 77 -12.63 -4.42 5.34
CA HIS A 77 -12.06 -4.46 4.00
C HIS A 77 -10.58 -4.03 4.09
N GLY A 78 -9.69 -4.86 3.68
CA GLY A 78 -8.25 -4.61 3.77
C GLY A 78 -7.49 -4.52 2.45
N ILE A 79 -8.03 -3.99 1.37
CA ILE A 79 -8.95 -2.86 1.16
C ILE A 79 -9.93 -3.13 0.00
N VAL A 80 -10.94 -2.26 -0.21
CA VAL A 80 -11.69 -2.16 -1.46
C VAL A 80 -10.91 -1.30 -2.45
N GLN A 81 -10.71 -1.78 -3.67
CA GLN A 81 -10.11 -1.01 -4.76
C GLN A 81 -11.12 -0.01 -5.32
N ALA A 82 -10.92 1.29 -5.04
CA ALA A 82 -11.88 2.33 -5.34
C ALA A 82 -11.76 3.08 -6.69
N PRO A 83 -10.73 2.88 -7.55
CA PRO A 83 -10.79 3.45 -8.89
C PRO A 83 -12.08 3.04 -9.62
N PRO A 84 -12.84 4.00 -10.21
CA PRO A 84 -14.18 3.73 -10.77
C PRO A 84 -14.22 2.68 -11.88
N ALA A 85 -13.10 2.41 -12.55
CA ALA A 85 -12.99 1.34 -13.54
C ALA A 85 -12.97 -0.06 -12.91
N VAL A 86 -12.52 -0.20 -11.65
CA VAL A 86 -12.57 -1.43 -10.86
C VAL A 86 -13.94 -1.53 -10.17
N ASN A 87 -14.27 -0.54 -9.36
CA ASN A 87 -15.52 -0.49 -8.60
C ASN A 87 -16.20 0.87 -8.74
N HIS A 88 -17.42 0.88 -9.26
CA HIS A 88 -18.20 2.11 -9.29
C HIS A 88 -18.59 2.56 -7.86
N PRO A 89 -18.40 3.85 -7.47
CA PRO A 89 -18.65 4.33 -6.11
C PRO A 89 -20.03 3.98 -5.53
N ALA A 90 -21.08 4.01 -6.35
CA ALA A 90 -22.42 3.61 -5.90
C ALA A 90 -22.46 2.12 -5.50
N ARG A 91 -21.77 1.25 -6.24
CA ARG A 91 -21.70 -0.19 -5.92
C ARG A 91 -20.92 -0.43 -4.62
N ILE A 92 -19.85 0.35 -4.40
CA ILE A 92 -19.10 0.30 -3.14
C ILE A 92 -20.04 0.71 -1.98
N ALA A 93 -20.72 1.86 -2.11
CA ALA A 93 -21.60 2.36 -1.06
C ALA A 93 -22.74 1.39 -0.71
N GLU A 94 -23.38 0.80 -1.73
CA GLU A 94 -24.46 -0.17 -1.54
C GLU A 94 -23.98 -1.46 -0.85
N ARG A 95 -22.85 -2.03 -1.28
CA ARG A 95 -22.28 -3.28 -0.72
C ARG A 95 -21.82 -3.08 0.72
N VAL A 96 -21.05 -2.02 0.98
CA VAL A 96 -20.56 -1.68 2.32
C VAL A 96 -21.73 -1.42 3.28
N ALA A 97 -22.74 -0.65 2.86
CA ALA A 97 -23.92 -0.40 3.70
C ALA A 97 -24.74 -1.67 3.95
N THR A 98 -24.87 -2.54 2.95
CA THR A 98 -25.56 -3.83 3.11
C THR A 98 -24.84 -4.72 4.12
N LEU A 99 -23.51 -4.86 3.98
CA LEU A 99 -22.69 -5.61 4.92
C LEU A 99 -22.79 -5.04 6.34
N ASP A 100 -22.76 -3.72 6.47
CA ASP A 100 -22.87 -3.06 7.78
C ASP A 100 -24.21 -3.34 8.47
N LEU A 101 -25.31 -3.34 7.71
CA LEU A 101 -26.64 -3.67 8.24
C LEU A 101 -26.75 -5.13 8.68
N ILE A 102 -26.33 -6.09 7.83
CA ILE A 102 -26.47 -7.52 8.15
C ILE A 102 -25.50 -7.98 9.24
N SER A 103 -24.39 -7.27 9.43
CA SER A 103 -23.42 -7.53 10.49
C SER A 103 -23.76 -6.84 11.82
N GLY A 104 -24.79 -5.99 11.87
CA GLY A 104 -25.12 -5.23 13.07
C GLY A 104 -24.14 -4.11 13.38
N GLY A 105 -23.57 -3.44 12.35
CA GLY A 105 -22.68 -2.29 12.52
C GLY A 105 -21.23 -2.66 12.83
N ARG A 106 -20.75 -3.82 12.35
CA ARG A 106 -19.39 -4.30 12.59
C ARG A 106 -18.40 -4.02 11.45
N VAL A 107 -18.80 -3.26 10.42
CA VAL A 107 -17.92 -3.00 9.27
C VAL A 107 -16.85 -1.97 9.58
N GLU A 108 -15.64 -2.25 9.09
CA GLU A 108 -14.52 -1.32 8.91
C GLU A 108 -14.28 -1.13 7.41
N PHE A 109 -14.36 0.10 6.93
CA PHE A 109 -14.24 0.36 5.49
C PHE A 109 -12.84 0.80 5.12
N GLY A 110 -11.98 -0.17 4.79
CA GLY A 110 -10.68 0.08 4.20
C GLY A 110 -10.79 0.28 2.68
N THR A 111 -10.01 1.20 2.16
CA THR A 111 -10.05 1.61 0.76
C THR A 111 -8.65 1.87 0.21
N GLY A 112 -8.46 1.73 -1.10
CA GLY A 112 -7.16 1.92 -1.76
C GLY A 112 -7.26 2.16 -3.26
N GLU A 113 -6.09 2.41 -3.84
CA GLU A 113 -5.96 2.88 -5.23
C GLU A 113 -5.59 1.78 -6.24
N ALA A 114 -5.55 0.51 -5.85
CA ALA A 114 -4.88 -0.57 -6.59
C ALA A 114 -3.39 -0.31 -6.82
N SER A 115 -2.56 -1.33 -7.00
CA SER A 115 -1.12 -1.10 -7.14
C SER A 115 -0.43 -2.02 -8.12
N SER A 116 -0.86 -3.27 -8.28
CA SER A 116 -0.19 -4.20 -9.18
C SER A 116 -0.38 -3.81 -10.66
N ALA A 117 0.61 -4.13 -11.49
CA ALA A 117 0.51 -3.90 -12.92
C ALA A 117 -0.58 -4.77 -13.57
N ALA A 118 -0.80 -5.98 -13.03
CA ALA A 118 -1.83 -6.90 -13.52
C ALA A 118 -3.24 -6.32 -13.32
N GLU A 119 -3.53 -5.81 -12.13
CA GLU A 119 -4.84 -5.21 -11.81
C GLU A 119 -5.08 -3.91 -12.59
N LEU A 120 -4.10 -2.99 -12.55
CA LEU A 120 -4.22 -1.71 -13.25
C LEU A 120 -4.40 -1.92 -14.76
N GLY A 121 -3.63 -2.83 -15.37
CA GLY A 121 -3.76 -3.17 -16.79
C GLY A 121 -5.05 -3.91 -17.10
N GLY A 122 -5.44 -4.87 -16.27
CA GLY A 122 -6.67 -5.66 -16.44
C GLY A 122 -7.94 -4.83 -16.43
N PHE A 123 -8.00 -3.80 -15.58
CA PHE A 123 -9.14 -2.87 -15.48
C PHE A 123 -8.95 -1.56 -16.26
N GLY A 124 -7.84 -1.39 -16.96
CA GLY A 124 -7.59 -0.18 -17.75
C GLY A 124 -7.41 1.10 -16.92
N VAL A 125 -6.89 0.97 -15.70
CA VAL A 125 -6.62 2.11 -14.79
C VAL A 125 -5.23 2.67 -15.08
N PRO A 126 -5.11 3.93 -15.56
CA PRO A 126 -3.80 4.54 -15.76
C PRO A 126 -3.07 4.71 -14.42
N ARG A 127 -1.83 4.20 -14.34
CA ARG A 127 -1.03 4.25 -13.10
C ARG A 127 -0.88 5.66 -12.52
N ASN A 128 -0.71 6.66 -13.37
CA ASN A 128 -0.56 8.06 -12.96
C ASN A 128 -1.87 8.74 -12.52
N ALA A 129 -3.03 8.11 -12.77
CA ALA A 129 -4.34 8.63 -12.40
C ALA A 129 -4.98 7.88 -11.22
N LYS A 130 -4.42 6.73 -10.79
CA LYS A 130 -5.02 5.86 -9.78
C LYS A 130 -5.29 6.58 -8.45
N ARG A 131 -4.35 7.42 -7.98
CA ARG A 131 -4.50 8.22 -6.77
C ARG A 131 -5.65 9.22 -6.87
N ALA A 132 -5.72 9.99 -7.94
CA ALA A 132 -6.78 10.97 -8.15
C ALA A 132 -8.16 10.30 -8.32
N GLN A 133 -8.21 9.11 -8.95
CA GLN A 133 -9.42 8.30 -9.05
C GLN A 133 -9.90 7.81 -7.68
N TRP A 134 -9.00 7.30 -6.85
CA TRP A 134 -9.30 6.87 -5.49
C TRP A 134 -9.81 8.03 -4.64
N GLU A 135 -9.14 9.18 -4.67
CA GLU A 135 -9.53 10.35 -3.88
C GLU A 135 -10.94 10.84 -4.24
N GLU A 136 -11.23 10.94 -5.54
CA GLU A 136 -12.55 11.35 -6.01
C GLU A 136 -13.62 10.30 -5.65
N ALA A 137 -13.33 9.01 -5.83
CA ALA A 137 -14.25 7.94 -5.50
C ALA A 137 -14.57 7.91 -3.99
N LEU A 138 -13.59 8.10 -3.12
CA LEU A 138 -13.80 8.13 -1.67
C LEU A 138 -14.66 9.32 -1.24
N ASP A 139 -14.44 10.51 -1.82
CA ASP A 139 -15.30 11.68 -1.58
C ASP A 139 -16.76 11.42 -1.99
N VAL A 140 -16.98 10.70 -3.10
CA VAL A 140 -18.31 10.33 -3.60
C VAL A 140 -18.95 9.29 -2.69
N VAL A 141 -18.25 8.22 -2.33
CA VAL A 141 -18.75 7.14 -1.47
C VAL A 141 -19.19 7.67 -0.11
N THR A 142 -18.36 8.50 0.54
CA THR A 142 -18.69 9.06 1.87
C THR A 142 -19.92 9.96 1.82
N ARG A 143 -20.15 10.69 0.74
CA ARG A 143 -21.38 11.46 0.51
C ARG A 143 -22.58 10.56 0.24
N MET A 144 -22.40 9.46 -0.49
CA MET A 144 -23.48 8.47 -0.70
C MET A 144 -23.93 7.82 0.60
N PHE A 145 -23.06 7.67 1.60
CA PHE A 145 -23.47 7.20 2.93
C PHE A 145 -24.32 8.23 3.69
N THR A 146 -24.06 9.52 3.50
CA THR A 146 -24.62 10.58 4.37
C THR A 146 -25.70 11.43 3.72
N GLU A 147 -25.66 11.64 2.42
CA GLU A 147 -26.66 12.46 1.70
C GLU A 147 -27.91 11.64 1.36
N THR A 148 -29.11 12.18 1.64
CA THR A 148 -30.39 11.54 1.35
C THR A 148 -31.37 12.55 0.75
N PRO A 149 -31.57 12.53 -0.57
CA PRO A 149 -30.85 11.73 -1.57
C PRO A 149 -29.42 12.25 -1.80
N PHE A 150 -28.54 11.40 -2.37
CA PHE A 150 -27.26 11.85 -2.92
C PHE A 150 -27.52 12.87 -4.04
N VAL A 151 -26.91 14.03 -3.92
CA VAL A 151 -27.23 15.17 -4.80
C VAL A 151 -26.55 15.13 -6.18
N GLY A 152 -25.90 14.02 -6.49
CA GLY A 152 -25.12 13.85 -7.72
C GLY A 152 -23.68 14.33 -7.59
N TRP A 153 -22.89 13.95 -8.59
CA TRP A 153 -21.48 14.31 -8.72
C TRP A 153 -21.12 14.57 -10.18
N ASP A 154 -20.37 15.64 -10.42
CA ASP A 154 -19.87 15.99 -11.75
C ASP A 154 -18.36 16.25 -11.66
N GLY A 155 -17.60 15.15 -11.54
CA GLY A 155 -16.16 15.17 -11.40
C GLY A 155 -15.41 14.75 -12.65
N THR A 156 -14.13 14.51 -12.48
CA THR A 156 -13.24 14.08 -13.56
C THR A 156 -13.40 12.60 -13.89
N TYR A 157 -13.51 11.77 -12.86
CA TYR A 157 -13.55 10.29 -13.00
C TYR A 157 -14.92 9.71 -12.68
N VAL A 158 -15.70 10.38 -11.84
CA VAL A 158 -17.06 9.97 -11.48
C VAL A 158 -18.05 11.01 -11.99
N ARG A 159 -19.11 10.53 -12.63
CA ARG A 159 -20.21 11.37 -13.05
C ARG A 159 -21.51 10.64 -12.83
N MET A 160 -22.36 11.20 -11.97
CA MET A 160 -23.60 10.57 -11.59
C MET A 160 -24.65 11.65 -11.26
N PRO A 161 -25.87 11.54 -11.82
CA PRO A 161 -26.97 12.44 -11.46
C PRO A 161 -27.46 12.15 -10.02
N PRO A 162 -28.31 13.02 -9.44
CA PRO A 162 -28.90 12.77 -8.14
C PRO A 162 -29.64 11.42 -8.08
N ARG A 163 -29.40 10.66 -7.00
CA ARG A 163 -30.07 9.38 -6.73
C ARG A 163 -30.17 9.15 -5.23
N ASN A 164 -31.22 8.51 -4.81
CA ASN A 164 -31.29 8.01 -3.44
C ASN A 164 -30.57 6.66 -3.35
N VAL A 165 -29.28 6.71 -3.01
CA VAL A 165 -28.47 5.50 -2.86
C VAL A 165 -28.88 4.77 -1.58
N VAL A 166 -29.34 3.55 -1.70
CA VAL A 166 -29.86 2.71 -0.62
C VAL A 166 -29.29 1.30 -0.70
N PRO A 167 -29.10 0.62 0.47
CA PRO A 167 -29.39 1.09 1.82
C PRO A 167 -28.37 2.12 2.32
N LYS A 168 -28.62 2.68 3.52
CA LYS A 168 -27.64 3.46 4.27
C LYS A 168 -27.01 2.58 5.36
N PRO A 169 -25.72 2.79 5.70
CA PRO A 169 -25.08 2.00 6.75
C PRO A 169 -25.76 2.19 8.11
N LEU A 170 -25.67 1.18 8.98
CA LEU A 170 -26.13 1.24 10.36
C LEU A 170 -25.29 2.23 11.18
N GLN A 171 -23.97 2.15 11.03
CA GLN A 171 -23.03 3.05 11.67
C GLN A 171 -23.18 4.49 11.13
N LYS A 172 -23.10 5.48 12.01
CA LYS A 172 -23.28 6.89 11.65
C LYS A 172 -22.04 7.71 12.04
N PRO A 173 -21.62 8.64 11.18
CA PRO A 173 -22.19 9.00 9.87
C PRO A 173 -21.96 7.92 8.79
N HIS A 174 -20.95 7.07 8.96
CA HIS A 174 -20.57 5.94 8.11
C HIS A 174 -19.61 5.00 8.89
N PRO A 175 -19.33 3.77 8.40
CA PRO A 175 -18.29 2.93 8.98
C PRO A 175 -16.94 3.62 9.08
N PRO A 176 -16.09 3.30 10.07
CA PRO A 176 -14.74 3.85 10.16
C PRO A 176 -13.95 3.64 8.87
N LEU A 177 -13.26 4.69 8.41
CA LEU A 177 -12.50 4.70 7.17
C LEU A 177 -11.04 4.34 7.41
N TRP A 178 -10.48 3.51 6.52
CA TRP A 178 -9.07 3.14 6.53
C TRP A 178 -8.46 3.22 5.13
N VAL A 179 -7.15 3.36 5.05
CA VAL A 179 -6.41 3.28 3.79
C VAL A 179 -5.18 2.41 3.93
N ALA A 180 -4.89 1.61 2.89
CA ALA A 180 -3.68 0.81 2.84
C ALA A 180 -2.44 1.71 2.73
N CYS A 181 -1.47 1.44 3.59
CA CYS A 181 -0.23 2.20 3.70
C CYS A 181 0.97 1.27 3.55
N SER A 182 1.62 1.29 2.39
CA SER A 182 2.86 0.56 2.14
C SER A 182 4.11 1.42 2.34
N ARG A 183 3.96 2.70 2.69
CA ARG A 183 5.04 3.68 2.81
C ARG A 183 4.69 4.80 3.78
N ARG A 184 5.74 5.47 4.30
CA ARG A 184 5.62 6.66 5.16
C ARG A 184 4.74 7.75 4.52
N SER A 185 4.87 8.00 3.22
CA SER A 185 4.05 9.01 2.52
C SER A 185 2.56 8.68 2.52
N THR A 186 2.16 7.41 2.53
CA THR A 186 0.76 6.99 2.64
C THR A 186 0.24 7.06 4.07
N ILE A 187 1.09 6.88 5.08
CA ILE A 187 0.76 7.19 6.49
C ILE A 187 0.43 8.69 6.65
N HIS A 188 1.24 9.56 6.06
CA HIS A 188 0.97 11.01 6.05
C HIS A 188 -0.33 11.35 5.32
N LEU A 189 -0.63 10.66 4.21
CA LEU A 189 -1.90 10.82 3.51
C LEU A 189 -3.08 10.41 4.39
N ALA A 190 -3.00 9.27 5.07
CA ALA A 190 -4.02 8.81 5.99
C ALA A 190 -4.33 9.86 7.08
N ALA A 191 -3.28 10.36 7.73
CA ALA A 191 -3.40 11.40 8.75
C ALA A 191 -4.04 12.69 8.22
N ARG A 192 -3.55 13.21 7.07
CA ARG A 192 -4.13 14.41 6.43
C ARG A 192 -5.57 14.21 5.98
N SER A 193 -5.97 12.99 5.71
CA SER A 193 -7.33 12.65 5.30
C SER A 193 -8.26 12.31 6.46
N GLY A 194 -7.77 12.28 7.71
CA GLY A 194 -8.52 11.92 8.90
C GLY A 194 -9.01 10.47 8.91
N ILE A 195 -8.27 9.55 8.29
CA ILE A 195 -8.63 8.14 8.14
C ILE A 195 -7.55 7.24 8.76
N GLY A 196 -7.94 6.04 9.19
CA GLY A 196 -7.02 5.08 9.80
C GLY A 196 -5.98 4.58 8.80
N ALA A 197 -4.77 4.33 9.28
CA ALA A 197 -3.67 3.80 8.51
C ALA A 197 -3.55 2.29 8.70
N LEU A 198 -3.75 1.50 7.62
CA LEU A 198 -3.45 0.07 7.57
C LEU A 198 -2.05 -0.11 6.96
N SER A 199 -1.05 -0.37 7.80
CA SER A 199 0.32 -0.54 7.33
C SER A 199 0.62 -1.98 6.98
N PHE A 200 0.86 -2.25 5.70
CA PHE A 200 1.23 -3.57 5.15
C PHE A 200 2.75 -3.76 4.98
N SER A 201 3.55 -2.96 5.69
CA SER A 201 5.00 -2.94 5.48
C SER A 201 5.78 -3.84 6.45
N PHE A 202 5.13 -4.65 7.29
CA PHE A 202 5.79 -5.44 8.36
C PHE A 202 6.82 -4.62 9.14
N VAL A 203 6.48 -3.37 9.46
CA VAL A 203 7.37 -2.38 10.07
C VAL A 203 7.82 -2.84 11.44
N GLU A 204 9.11 -2.77 11.72
CA GLU A 204 9.64 -3.04 13.08
C GLU A 204 9.08 -2.05 14.11
N PRO A 205 8.95 -2.43 15.39
CA PRO A 205 8.40 -1.55 16.42
C PRO A 205 9.11 -0.20 16.54
N GLU A 206 10.42 -0.15 16.30
CA GLU A 206 11.23 1.06 16.36
C GLU A 206 10.85 2.05 15.24
N ASP A 207 10.66 1.54 14.03
CA ASP A 207 10.22 2.34 12.87
C ASP A 207 8.75 2.73 13.02
N ALA A 208 7.90 1.81 13.52
CA ALA A 208 6.50 2.07 13.78
C ALA A 208 6.30 3.25 14.74
N ARG A 209 7.17 3.40 15.76
CA ARG A 209 7.13 4.54 16.68
C ARG A 209 7.24 5.88 15.95
N HIS A 210 8.11 5.98 14.95
CA HIS A 210 8.25 7.19 14.16
C HIS A 210 7.01 7.45 13.29
N TRP A 211 6.50 6.42 12.64
CA TRP A 211 5.34 6.53 11.77
C TRP A 211 4.07 6.91 12.55
N VAL A 212 3.87 6.29 13.71
CA VAL A 212 2.76 6.61 14.63
C VAL A 212 2.85 8.04 15.12
N GLY A 213 4.05 8.48 15.56
CA GLY A 213 4.30 9.86 16.01
C GLY A 213 3.95 10.88 14.94
N GLU A 214 4.41 10.68 13.70
CA GLU A 214 4.11 11.55 12.56
C GLU A 214 2.63 11.53 12.17
N TYR A 215 1.99 10.35 12.21
CA TYR A 215 0.56 10.23 11.95
C TYR A 215 -0.26 11.12 12.89
N TYR A 216 -0.06 11.00 14.21
CA TYR A 216 -0.81 11.77 15.18
C TYR A 216 -0.46 13.26 15.16
N GLN A 217 0.81 13.62 14.89
CA GLN A 217 1.22 15.01 14.73
C GLN A 217 0.52 15.67 13.53
N LEU A 218 0.43 14.99 12.39
CA LEU A 218 -0.27 15.49 11.20
C LEU A 218 -1.78 15.54 11.41
N LEU A 219 -2.35 14.57 12.11
CA LEU A 219 -3.78 14.54 12.44
C LEU A 219 -4.19 15.76 13.29
N ASP A 220 -3.35 16.18 14.24
CA ASP A 220 -3.58 17.37 15.09
C ASP A 220 -3.22 18.69 14.39
N SER A 221 -2.72 18.64 13.18
CA SER A 221 -2.31 19.83 12.43
C SER A 221 -3.46 20.45 11.63
N GLU A 222 -3.23 21.66 11.11
CA GLU A 222 -4.14 22.30 10.16
C GLU A 222 -4.17 21.62 8.78
N GLU A 223 -3.23 20.73 8.50
CA GLU A 223 -3.18 19.96 7.25
C GLU A 223 -4.22 18.83 7.21
N CYS A 224 -4.80 18.44 8.36
CA CYS A 224 -5.84 17.42 8.42
C CYS A 224 -7.16 17.95 7.83
N MET A 225 -7.50 17.45 6.65
CA MET A 225 -8.75 17.73 5.92
C MET A 225 -9.51 16.41 5.73
N PRO A 226 -10.43 16.05 6.62
CA PRO A 226 -11.10 14.75 6.58
C PRO A 226 -11.80 14.48 5.26
N ARG A 227 -11.59 13.29 4.68
CA ARG A 227 -12.31 12.82 3.49
C ARG A 227 -13.69 12.29 3.85
N GLY A 228 -13.85 11.75 5.05
CA GLY A 228 -15.13 11.33 5.62
C GLY A 228 -15.82 12.41 6.44
N PHE A 229 -16.96 12.02 7.06
CA PHE A 229 -17.72 12.82 8.01
C PHE A 229 -17.48 12.39 9.46
N ALA A 230 -16.51 11.51 9.66
CA ALA A 230 -15.92 11.12 10.94
C ALA A 230 -14.42 10.98 10.74
N VAL A 231 -13.64 11.12 11.82
CA VAL A 231 -12.19 10.85 11.83
C VAL A 231 -11.97 9.50 12.50
N ASN A 232 -11.08 8.68 11.91
CA ASN A 232 -10.65 7.41 12.48
C ASN A 232 -9.15 7.50 12.86
N PRO A 233 -8.81 7.91 14.09
CA PRO A 233 -7.45 8.15 14.50
C PRO A 233 -6.74 6.86 14.96
N ASN A 234 -6.52 5.93 14.05
CA ASN A 234 -5.91 4.64 14.36
C ASN A 234 -4.80 4.26 13.38
N VAL A 235 -3.75 3.62 13.89
CA VAL A 235 -2.65 3.04 13.12
C VAL A 235 -2.58 1.55 13.39
N ALA A 236 -2.71 0.74 12.35
CA ALA A 236 -2.57 -0.70 12.38
C ALA A 236 -1.31 -1.14 11.66
N VAL A 237 -0.65 -2.17 12.18
CA VAL A 237 0.50 -2.82 11.55
C VAL A 237 0.20 -4.29 11.30
N VAL A 238 0.71 -4.80 10.17
CA VAL A 238 0.54 -6.20 9.77
C VAL A 238 1.84 -6.95 10.02
N VAL A 239 1.76 -8.12 10.66
CA VAL A 239 2.91 -9.00 10.93
C VAL A 239 2.52 -10.47 10.73
N PRO A 240 3.44 -11.34 10.26
CA PRO A 240 3.19 -12.79 10.28
C PRO A 240 3.00 -13.29 11.71
N MET A 241 2.18 -14.33 11.91
CA MET A 241 2.05 -14.99 13.22
C MET A 241 1.98 -16.51 13.09
N MET A 242 2.74 -17.18 13.95
CA MET A 242 2.61 -18.60 14.25
C MET A 242 3.11 -18.86 15.68
N VAL A 243 2.20 -19.11 16.61
CA VAL A 243 2.54 -19.29 18.02
C VAL A 243 2.58 -20.77 18.34
N HIS A 244 3.65 -21.22 19.00
CA HIS A 244 3.78 -22.56 19.53
C HIS A 244 4.63 -22.53 20.82
N PRO A 245 4.41 -23.44 21.82
CA PRO A 245 5.22 -23.47 23.04
C PRO A 245 6.70 -23.71 22.77
N ASP A 246 7.01 -24.47 21.71
CA ASP A 246 8.36 -24.71 21.23
C ASP A 246 8.69 -23.79 20.06
N GLU A 247 9.80 -23.05 20.17
CA GLU A 247 10.23 -22.06 19.18
C GLU A 247 10.58 -22.67 17.82
N GLU A 248 11.27 -23.81 17.81
CA GLU A 248 11.68 -24.49 16.57
C GLU A 248 10.45 -24.93 15.79
N THR A 249 9.45 -25.47 16.48
CA THR A 249 8.16 -25.86 15.86
C THR A 249 7.40 -24.64 15.33
N ALA A 250 7.40 -23.52 16.05
CA ALA A 250 6.77 -22.28 15.56
C ALA A 250 7.41 -21.81 14.25
N ILE A 251 8.75 -21.81 14.19
CA ILE A 251 9.52 -21.43 13.00
C ILE A 251 9.25 -22.41 11.87
N GLU A 252 9.29 -23.72 12.13
CA GLU A 252 9.03 -24.75 11.12
C GLU A 252 7.65 -24.59 10.47
N ARG A 253 6.63 -24.27 11.27
CA ARG A 253 5.24 -24.15 10.83
C ARG A 253 4.92 -22.82 10.13
N GLY A 254 5.64 -21.72 10.44
CA GLY A 254 5.24 -20.37 10.03
C GLY A 254 6.20 -19.65 9.09
N ILE A 255 7.53 -19.92 9.16
CA ILE A 255 8.51 -19.09 8.48
C ILE A 255 8.43 -19.18 6.94
N ASP A 256 8.14 -20.36 6.40
CA ASP A 256 8.04 -20.54 4.95
C ASP A 256 6.83 -19.80 4.38
N GLY A 257 5.71 -19.77 5.11
CA GLY A 257 4.55 -18.96 4.75
C GLY A 257 4.84 -17.46 4.80
N ALA A 258 5.47 -16.98 5.86
CA ALA A 258 5.87 -15.58 6.01
C ALA A 258 6.83 -15.13 4.89
N HIS A 259 7.82 -15.95 4.58
CA HIS A 259 8.76 -15.69 3.49
C HIS A 259 8.08 -15.70 2.11
N PHE A 260 7.18 -16.67 1.87
CA PHE A 260 6.44 -16.73 0.62
C PHE A 260 5.50 -15.54 0.45
N PHE A 261 4.90 -15.05 1.53
CA PHE A 261 4.10 -13.82 1.48
C PHE A 261 4.93 -12.65 0.91
N GLY A 262 6.11 -12.41 1.48
CA GLY A 262 7.01 -11.37 1.00
C GLY A 262 7.53 -11.60 -0.41
N TYR A 263 7.88 -12.85 -0.74
CA TYR A 263 8.37 -13.24 -2.06
C TYR A 263 7.32 -13.03 -3.16
N SER A 264 6.11 -13.54 -2.95
CA SER A 264 5.02 -13.42 -3.92
C SER A 264 4.52 -11.98 -4.06
N LEU A 265 4.50 -11.21 -2.96
CA LEU A 265 4.25 -9.77 -3.01
C LEU A 265 5.27 -9.06 -3.92
N ALA A 266 6.56 -9.33 -3.74
CA ALA A 266 7.61 -8.77 -4.59
C ALA A 266 7.45 -9.19 -6.05
N HIS A 267 7.12 -10.46 -6.31
CA HIS A 267 6.90 -10.98 -7.65
C HIS A 267 5.78 -10.23 -8.39
N PHE A 268 4.60 -10.07 -7.78
CA PHE A 268 3.45 -9.46 -8.43
C PHE A 268 3.45 -7.92 -8.45
N TYR A 269 4.14 -7.28 -7.51
CA TYR A 269 4.13 -5.82 -7.40
C TYR A 269 5.38 -5.14 -7.94
N ALA A 270 6.54 -5.79 -7.85
CA ALA A 270 7.81 -5.23 -8.30
C ALA A 270 8.24 -5.72 -9.70
N SER A 271 7.77 -6.90 -10.14
CA SER A 271 8.11 -7.43 -11.45
C SER A 271 7.31 -6.74 -12.56
N THR A 272 7.99 -6.33 -13.62
CA THR A 272 7.35 -5.83 -14.85
C THR A 272 7.00 -6.95 -15.84
N HIS A 273 7.46 -8.16 -15.56
CA HIS A 273 7.32 -9.32 -16.43
C HIS A 273 6.65 -10.48 -15.68
N VAL A 274 5.45 -10.24 -15.17
CA VAL A 274 4.61 -11.32 -14.66
C VAL A 274 4.11 -12.11 -15.86
N VAL A 275 4.64 -13.31 -16.03
CA VAL A 275 4.18 -14.24 -17.04
C VAL A 275 2.97 -14.99 -16.46
N GLY A 276 1.83 -14.91 -17.13
CA GLY A 276 0.66 -15.71 -16.75
C GLY A 276 1.04 -17.20 -16.69
N ALA A 277 0.49 -17.92 -15.70
CA ALA A 277 0.80 -19.31 -15.39
C ALA A 277 2.23 -19.56 -14.87
N ALA A 278 2.86 -18.56 -14.24
CA ALA A 278 4.08 -18.78 -13.46
C ALA A 278 3.79 -19.72 -12.27
N ASP A 279 4.75 -20.56 -11.92
CA ASP A 279 4.74 -21.37 -10.69
C ASP A 279 5.63 -20.65 -9.66
N VAL A 280 5.03 -19.67 -8.98
CA VAL A 280 5.74 -18.78 -8.05
C VAL A 280 6.21 -19.55 -6.82
N TRP A 281 5.43 -20.54 -6.37
CA TRP A 281 5.84 -21.39 -5.25
C TRP A 281 7.08 -22.23 -5.58
N ARG A 282 7.11 -22.84 -6.75
CA ARG A 282 8.28 -23.62 -7.17
C ARG A 282 9.52 -22.74 -7.29
N ASP A 283 9.38 -21.56 -7.92
CA ASP A 283 10.47 -20.59 -8.03
C ASP A 283 10.96 -20.15 -6.65
N PHE A 284 10.05 -19.88 -5.73
CA PHE A 284 10.39 -19.57 -4.34
C PHE A 284 11.19 -20.71 -3.69
N VAL A 285 10.74 -21.97 -3.78
CA VAL A 285 11.41 -23.11 -3.14
C VAL A 285 12.81 -23.34 -3.73
N GLU A 286 12.95 -23.23 -5.05
CA GLU A 286 14.21 -23.48 -5.76
C GLU A 286 15.22 -22.34 -5.59
N ASN A 287 14.76 -21.09 -5.53
CA ASN A 287 15.62 -19.91 -5.64
C ASN A 287 15.59 -19.01 -4.39
N ARG A 288 14.84 -19.38 -3.33
CA ARG A 288 14.64 -18.53 -2.15
C ARG A 288 15.93 -18.01 -1.51
N ALA A 289 16.97 -18.85 -1.42
CA ALA A 289 18.22 -18.46 -0.83
C ALA A 289 18.97 -17.42 -1.67
N ALA A 290 18.93 -17.56 -3.00
CA ALA A 290 19.55 -16.59 -3.92
C ALA A 290 18.83 -15.22 -3.86
N HIS A 291 17.51 -15.23 -3.64
CA HIS A 291 16.70 -14.02 -3.46
C HIS A 291 16.69 -13.50 -2.01
N GLY A 292 17.46 -14.11 -1.09
CA GLY A 292 17.61 -13.63 0.27
C GLY A 292 16.49 -14.05 1.23
N PHE A 293 15.71 -15.06 0.89
CA PHE A 293 14.70 -15.69 1.74
C PHE A 293 15.15 -17.07 2.23
N ALA A 294 16.46 -17.26 2.45
CA ALA A 294 16.97 -18.50 3.05
C ALA A 294 16.28 -18.75 4.40
N ARG A 295 15.96 -20.03 4.69
CA ARG A 295 15.19 -20.41 5.89
C ARG A 295 15.89 -20.03 7.19
N GLU A 296 17.22 -19.97 7.16
CA GLU A 296 18.07 -19.59 8.28
C GLU A 296 18.00 -18.08 8.57
N ILE A 297 17.50 -17.29 7.63
CA ILE A 297 17.36 -15.82 7.78
C ILE A 297 16.03 -15.53 8.45
N VAL A 298 15.99 -15.62 9.75
CA VAL A 298 14.79 -15.33 10.56
C VAL A 298 14.74 -13.89 11.08
N ARG A 299 15.80 -13.10 10.85
CA ARG A 299 15.89 -11.69 11.27
C ARG A 299 16.29 -10.81 10.11
N ALA A 300 15.64 -9.65 10.00
CA ALA A 300 15.93 -8.66 8.95
C ALA A 300 17.40 -8.24 8.89
N GLU A 301 18.04 -8.11 10.04
CA GLU A 301 19.46 -7.72 10.17
C GLU A 301 20.42 -8.71 9.51
N GLN A 302 20.04 -9.98 9.40
CA GLN A 302 20.83 -11.05 8.80
C GLN A 302 20.57 -11.21 7.29
N ALA A 303 19.54 -10.54 6.78
CA ALA A 303 19.16 -10.66 5.39
C ALA A 303 20.17 -9.95 4.47
N PRO A 304 20.43 -10.48 3.27
CA PRO A 304 21.18 -9.78 2.23
C PRO A 304 20.62 -8.39 1.95
N LEU A 305 21.48 -7.48 1.46
CA LEU A 305 21.12 -6.09 1.23
C LEU A 305 19.87 -5.94 0.35
N ALA A 306 19.72 -6.77 -0.68
CA ALA A 306 18.56 -6.76 -1.57
C ALA A 306 17.24 -7.00 -0.79
N VAL A 307 17.23 -7.96 0.13
CA VAL A 307 16.08 -8.27 0.98
C VAL A 307 15.84 -7.16 1.99
N ARG A 308 16.90 -6.59 2.57
CA ARG A 308 16.78 -5.43 3.48
C ARG A 308 16.23 -4.19 2.77
N LEU A 309 16.51 -4.03 1.49
CA LEU A 309 15.95 -2.96 0.66
C LEU A 309 14.49 -3.21 0.29
N LEU A 310 14.12 -4.45 -0.01
CA LEU A 310 12.71 -4.86 -0.09
C LEU A 310 12.00 -4.64 1.25
N GLN A 311 12.72 -4.88 2.35
CA GLN A 311 12.24 -4.71 3.72
C GLN A 311 12.25 -3.27 4.23
N ALA A 312 12.93 -2.33 3.65
CA ALA A 312 12.67 -0.91 3.94
C ALA A 312 11.22 -0.52 3.62
N GLY A 313 10.49 -1.44 2.97
CA GLY A 313 9.03 -1.47 2.86
C GLY A 313 8.36 -2.67 3.54
N MET A 314 9.06 -3.67 4.07
CA MET A 314 8.46 -4.93 4.55
C MET A 314 9.02 -5.47 5.89
N GLY A 315 9.70 -4.68 6.71
CA GLY A 315 10.09 -5.02 8.09
C GLY A 315 10.55 -6.46 8.37
N SER A 316 10.13 -7.01 9.49
CA SER A 316 10.56 -8.31 9.99
C SER A 316 10.06 -9.50 9.18
N LEU A 317 10.99 -10.35 8.72
CA LEU A 317 10.64 -11.62 8.08
C LEU A 317 10.04 -12.65 9.04
N ARG A 318 10.31 -12.51 10.34
CA ARG A 318 9.82 -13.41 11.37
C ARG A 318 8.47 -12.94 11.95
N GLY A 319 8.34 -11.65 12.24
CA GLY A 319 7.15 -11.14 12.94
C GLY A 319 6.87 -11.85 14.25
N ALA A 320 5.62 -12.21 14.48
CA ALA A 320 5.11 -12.90 15.67
C ALA A 320 5.17 -14.44 15.53
N ILE A 321 6.26 -14.99 14.95
CA ILE A 321 6.50 -16.42 14.87
C ILE A 321 7.42 -16.81 16.03
N GLY A 322 6.90 -17.59 17.01
CA GLY A 322 7.68 -17.98 18.18
C GLY A 322 6.83 -18.47 19.35
N THR A 323 7.45 -18.49 20.54
CA THR A 323 6.77 -18.87 21.77
C THR A 323 5.83 -17.76 22.25
N PRO A 324 4.84 -18.08 23.12
CA PRO A 324 3.96 -17.08 23.71
C PRO A 324 4.71 -15.91 24.37
N SER A 325 5.84 -16.19 25.03
CA SER A 325 6.67 -15.14 25.65
C SER A 325 7.28 -14.20 24.63
N GLN A 326 7.88 -14.73 23.55
CA GLN A 326 8.51 -13.94 22.50
C GLN A 326 7.48 -13.09 21.75
N VAL A 327 6.32 -13.66 21.46
CA VAL A 327 5.23 -12.94 20.78
C VAL A 327 4.65 -11.84 21.69
N THR A 328 4.50 -12.12 22.98
CA THR A 328 4.07 -11.11 23.96
C THR A 328 5.05 -9.93 24.02
N GLU A 329 6.35 -10.19 24.06
CA GLU A 329 7.39 -9.16 24.05
C GLU A 329 7.34 -8.30 22.79
N LEU A 330 7.20 -8.92 21.63
CA LEU A 330 7.07 -8.19 20.36
C LEU A 330 5.83 -7.28 20.36
N ILE A 331 4.68 -7.80 20.78
CA ILE A 331 3.42 -7.03 20.83
C ILE A 331 3.55 -5.87 21.84
N GLN A 332 4.22 -6.09 22.98
CA GLN A 332 4.48 -5.02 23.94
C GLN A 332 5.32 -3.90 23.32
N ARG A 333 6.33 -4.22 22.54
CA ARG A 333 7.13 -3.21 21.81
C ARG A 333 6.28 -2.39 20.83
N TYR A 334 5.31 -3.00 20.14
CA TYR A 334 4.35 -2.26 19.30
C TYR A 334 3.40 -1.39 20.14
N ALA A 335 2.95 -1.88 21.29
CA ALA A 335 2.14 -1.10 22.22
C ALA A 335 2.92 0.14 22.73
N ASP A 336 4.18 -0.04 23.11
CA ASP A 336 5.07 1.03 23.56
C ASP A 336 5.41 2.01 22.42
N ALA A 337 5.36 1.57 21.18
CA ALA A 337 5.48 2.41 19.99
C ALA A 337 4.21 3.23 19.70
N GLY A 338 3.10 2.96 20.37
CA GLY A 338 1.82 3.63 20.21
C GLY A 338 0.96 3.10 19.06
N VAL A 339 1.25 1.89 18.57
CA VAL A 339 0.43 1.19 17.57
C VAL A 339 -0.93 0.83 18.20
N ASP A 340 -2.02 1.08 17.50
CA ASP A 340 -3.37 0.84 18.00
C ASP A 340 -3.85 -0.59 17.77
N GLN A 341 -3.43 -1.17 16.64
CA GLN A 341 -3.83 -2.52 16.25
C GLN A 341 -2.66 -3.28 15.63
N VAL A 342 -2.50 -4.54 16.05
CA VAL A 342 -1.63 -5.52 15.37
C VAL A 342 -2.51 -6.51 14.63
N ILE A 343 -2.22 -6.70 13.33
CA ILE A 343 -2.96 -7.58 12.43
C ILE A 343 -2.04 -8.73 12.03
N PHE A 344 -2.53 -9.96 12.15
CA PHE A 344 -1.73 -11.16 11.94
C PHE A 344 -2.02 -11.80 10.58
N VAL A 345 -0.97 -12.00 9.77
CA VAL A 345 -1.00 -12.85 8.58
C VAL A 345 -0.65 -14.26 9.02
N MET A 346 -1.58 -15.17 8.90
CA MET A 346 -1.40 -16.57 9.29
C MET A 346 -1.63 -17.51 8.10
N GLN A 347 -2.67 -17.24 7.29
CA GLN A 347 -2.95 -17.96 6.07
C GLN A 347 -2.04 -17.40 4.97
N SER A 348 -0.85 -17.95 4.86
CA SER A 348 0.17 -17.56 3.87
C SER A 348 0.98 -18.78 3.43
N GLY A 349 1.36 -18.81 2.14
CA GLY A 349 2.04 -19.93 1.55
C GLY A 349 1.27 -21.23 1.77
N ARG A 350 1.95 -22.24 2.31
CA ARG A 350 1.37 -23.55 2.63
C ARG A 350 1.21 -23.79 4.15
N ASN A 351 0.97 -22.72 4.91
CA ASN A 351 0.65 -22.87 6.33
C ASN A 351 -0.64 -23.69 6.48
N ARG A 352 -0.58 -24.69 7.34
CA ARG A 352 -1.68 -25.64 7.50
C ARG A 352 -2.78 -25.06 8.38
N HIS A 353 -4.02 -25.32 8.01
CA HIS A 353 -5.22 -24.92 8.75
C HIS A 353 -5.16 -25.28 10.23
N GLU A 354 -4.77 -26.53 10.56
CA GLU A 354 -4.69 -27.02 11.93
C GLU A 354 -3.67 -26.22 12.76
N HIS A 355 -2.52 -25.89 12.17
CA HIS A 355 -1.49 -25.11 12.86
C HIS A 355 -1.92 -23.65 13.09
N ILE A 356 -2.69 -23.09 12.16
CA ILE A 356 -3.28 -21.75 12.30
C ILE A 356 -4.27 -21.76 13.46
N CYS A 357 -5.15 -22.77 13.54
CA CYS A 357 -6.13 -22.90 14.61
C CYS A 357 -5.45 -23.07 15.98
N GLU A 358 -4.46 -23.98 16.09
CA GLU A 358 -3.68 -24.18 17.33
C GLU A 358 -3.00 -22.86 17.77
N SER A 359 -2.45 -22.11 16.83
CA SER A 359 -1.81 -20.82 17.09
C SER A 359 -2.80 -19.76 17.59
N LEU A 360 -4.01 -19.70 17.01
CA LEU A 360 -5.08 -18.80 17.45
C LEU A 360 -5.57 -19.13 18.86
N GLU A 361 -5.78 -20.42 19.17
CA GLU A 361 -6.18 -20.86 20.51
C GLU A 361 -5.11 -20.53 21.56
N LEU A 362 -3.85 -20.76 21.22
CA LEU A 362 -2.73 -20.46 22.12
C LEU A 362 -2.60 -18.95 22.34
N PHE A 363 -2.74 -18.14 21.29
CA PHE A 363 -2.76 -16.69 21.37
C PHE A 363 -3.89 -16.20 22.28
N GLY A 364 -5.11 -16.67 22.06
CA GLY A 364 -6.28 -16.29 22.87
C GLY A 364 -6.15 -16.65 24.34
N ARG A 365 -5.51 -17.80 24.64
CA ARG A 365 -5.37 -18.28 26.01
C ARG A 365 -4.20 -17.62 26.78
N GLU A 366 -3.05 -17.41 26.16
CA GLU A 366 -1.82 -17.05 26.86
C GLU A 366 -1.34 -15.62 26.62
N ILE A 367 -1.70 -15.01 25.49
CA ILE A 367 -1.19 -13.70 25.09
C ILE A 367 -2.26 -12.62 25.22
N LEU A 368 -3.41 -12.82 24.58
CA LEU A 368 -4.49 -11.83 24.48
C LEU A 368 -4.93 -11.25 25.84
N PRO A 369 -5.10 -12.05 26.93
CA PRO A 369 -5.55 -11.52 28.22
C PRO A 369 -4.68 -10.38 28.77
N ARG A 370 -3.38 -10.39 28.47
CA ARG A 370 -2.42 -9.38 28.94
C ARG A 370 -2.65 -7.99 28.33
N PHE A 371 -3.32 -7.91 27.18
CA PHE A 371 -3.53 -6.69 26.42
C PHE A 371 -5.00 -6.22 26.45
N VAL A 372 -5.89 -7.01 27.03
CA VAL A 372 -7.32 -6.64 27.18
C VAL A 372 -7.54 -5.85 28.48
N GLU A 373 -6.77 -6.15 29.55
CA GLU A 373 -6.89 -5.44 30.81
C GLU A 373 -6.56 -3.95 30.65
N GLY A 374 -7.44 -3.07 31.14
CA GLY A 374 -7.30 -1.62 31.04
C GLY A 374 -7.44 -1.03 29.62
N ARG A 375 -7.80 -1.85 28.62
CA ARG A 375 -7.89 -1.41 27.21
C ARG A 375 -8.96 -0.36 26.99
N GLU A 376 -10.14 -0.54 27.58
CA GLU A 376 -11.26 0.39 27.41
C GLU A 376 -10.93 1.77 28.01
N GLU A 377 -10.29 1.80 29.18
CA GLU A 377 -9.85 3.04 29.80
C GLU A 377 -8.78 3.76 28.96
N ALA A 378 -7.84 3.00 28.39
CA ALA A 378 -6.81 3.57 27.53
C ALA A 378 -7.38 4.13 26.22
N GLU A 379 -8.36 3.45 25.63
CA GLU A 379 -9.09 3.91 24.43
C GLU A 379 -9.93 5.16 24.73
N ALA A 380 -10.62 5.21 25.86
CA ALA A 380 -11.37 6.38 26.29
C ALA A 380 -10.44 7.59 26.52
N ALA A 381 -9.32 7.39 27.23
CA ALA A 381 -8.33 8.44 27.45
C ALA A 381 -7.71 8.94 26.13
N LYS A 382 -7.48 8.04 25.16
CA LYS A 382 -7.02 8.42 23.82
C LYS A 382 -8.08 9.24 23.09
N ALA A 383 -9.37 8.83 23.13
CA ALA A 383 -10.47 9.55 22.50
C ALA A 383 -10.61 10.97 23.09
N ASP A 384 -10.58 11.12 24.41
CA ASP A 384 -10.65 12.41 25.09
C ASP A 384 -9.49 13.33 24.70
N ARG A 385 -8.26 12.79 24.66
CA ARG A 385 -7.07 13.54 24.25
C ARG A 385 -7.16 14.03 22.82
N LEU A 386 -7.72 13.24 21.90
CA LEU A 386 -7.80 13.57 20.47
C LEU A 386 -9.05 14.37 20.09
N ALA A 387 -10.08 14.41 20.94
CA ALA A 387 -11.35 15.09 20.66
C ALA A 387 -11.17 16.54 20.14
N PRO A 388 -10.32 17.41 20.74
CA PRO A 388 -10.15 18.76 20.23
C PRO A 388 -9.55 18.83 18.83
N ALA A 389 -8.64 17.90 18.47
CA ALA A 389 -8.05 17.81 17.14
C ALA A 389 -9.08 17.32 16.11
N VAL A 390 -9.85 16.30 16.47
CA VAL A 390 -10.93 15.73 15.66
C VAL A 390 -11.99 16.79 15.37
N ASP A 391 -12.46 17.53 16.37
CA ASP A 391 -13.47 18.58 16.20
C ASP A 391 -12.99 19.69 15.26
N LYS A 392 -11.74 20.16 15.43
CA LYS A 392 -11.12 21.14 14.53
C LYS A 392 -11.01 20.61 13.10
N ALA A 393 -10.63 19.35 12.92
CA ALA A 393 -10.51 18.74 11.60
C ALA A 393 -11.88 18.63 10.92
N LEU A 394 -12.89 18.15 11.63
CA LEU A 394 -14.26 18.03 11.11
C LEU A 394 -14.89 19.39 10.78
N ALA A 395 -14.57 20.45 11.53
CA ALA A 395 -15.04 21.80 11.23
C ALA A 395 -14.54 22.34 9.88
N ARG A 396 -13.44 21.79 9.32
CA ARG A 396 -12.92 22.12 7.98
C ARG A 396 -13.67 21.38 6.87
N ARG A 397 -14.39 20.31 7.19
CA ARG A 397 -15.16 19.52 6.21
C ARG A 397 -16.49 20.20 5.91
N SER A 398 -16.79 20.44 4.62
CA SER A 398 -18.11 20.90 4.21
C SER A 398 -19.18 19.85 4.57
N PRO A 399 -20.31 20.25 5.16
CA PRO A 399 -21.36 19.30 5.57
C PRO A 399 -21.94 18.53 4.37
N PRO A 400 -22.69 17.45 4.62
CA PRO A 400 -23.46 16.77 3.59
C PRO A 400 -24.38 17.75 2.87
N ARG A 401 -24.44 17.62 1.55
CA ARG A 401 -25.27 18.52 0.71
C ARG A 401 -26.72 18.09 0.76
N GLN A 402 -27.61 19.01 0.43
CA GLN A 402 -29.04 18.77 0.31
C GLN A 402 -29.56 19.29 -1.03
N LEU A 403 -30.54 18.60 -1.59
CA LEU A 403 -31.26 19.11 -2.75
C LEU A 403 -32.28 20.14 -2.30
N SER A 404 -32.36 21.26 -3.03
CA SER A 404 -33.33 22.32 -2.80
C SER A 404 -34.72 22.00 -3.40
N ALA A 405 -34.77 21.01 -4.32
CA ALA A 405 -36.01 20.61 -5.01
C ALA A 405 -35.95 19.12 -5.40
N PRO A 406 -37.09 18.47 -5.65
CA PRO A 406 -37.11 17.14 -6.23
C PRO A 406 -36.35 17.09 -7.57
N TYR A 407 -35.68 15.97 -7.85
CA TYR A 407 -35.00 15.75 -9.11
C TYR A 407 -35.80 14.81 -10.02
N PRO A 408 -35.86 15.08 -11.34
CA PRO A 408 -36.52 14.18 -12.27
C PRO A 408 -35.65 12.95 -12.50
N VAL A 409 -36.29 11.78 -12.61
CA VAL A 409 -35.67 10.56 -13.11
C VAL A 409 -36.15 10.36 -14.55
N ASN A 410 -35.32 10.75 -15.51
CA ASN A 410 -35.63 10.66 -16.92
C ASN A 410 -34.36 10.17 -17.67
N GLU A 411 -34.45 8.99 -18.26
CA GLU A 411 -33.32 8.30 -18.89
C GLU A 411 -32.66 9.11 -20.01
N ASP A 412 -33.44 9.74 -20.86
CA ASP A 412 -32.91 10.53 -21.99
C ASP A 412 -32.16 11.77 -21.52
N ILE A 413 -32.71 12.45 -20.51
CA ILE A 413 -32.08 13.63 -19.90
C ILE A 413 -30.80 13.21 -19.18
N GLU A 414 -30.82 12.09 -18.47
CA GLU A 414 -29.67 11.59 -17.70
C GLU A 414 -28.53 11.13 -18.58
N ILE A 415 -28.81 10.38 -19.65
CA ILE A 415 -27.82 9.98 -20.64
C ILE A 415 -27.22 11.21 -21.32
N ALA A 416 -28.03 12.18 -21.69
CA ALA A 416 -27.57 13.44 -22.29
C ALA A 416 -26.71 14.24 -21.31
N ALA A 417 -27.09 14.33 -20.03
CA ALA A 417 -26.30 15.01 -19.00
C ALA A 417 -24.97 14.30 -18.71
N ALA A 418 -24.98 12.97 -18.66
CA ALA A 418 -23.77 12.16 -18.46
C ALA A 418 -22.78 12.26 -19.64
N ARG A 419 -23.28 12.50 -20.85
CA ARG A 419 -22.45 12.68 -22.06
C ARG A 419 -21.89 14.08 -22.25
N ARG A 420 -22.48 15.10 -21.62
CA ARG A 420 -21.97 16.47 -21.71
C ARG A 420 -20.69 16.61 -20.87
N PRO A 421 -19.62 17.20 -21.43
CA PRO A 421 -18.44 17.51 -20.64
C PRO A 421 -18.83 18.54 -19.57
N SER A 422 -18.46 18.25 -18.31
CA SER A 422 -18.73 19.16 -17.21
C SER A 422 -18.00 20.50 -17.39
N ARG A 423 -18.56 21.56 -16.81
CA ARG A 423 -17.86 22.85 -16.73
C ARG A 423 -16.54 22.72 -15.96
N ALA A 424 -16.48 21.83 -14.94
CA ALA A 424 -15.25 21.50 -14.23
C ALA A 424 -14.25 20.83 -15.17
N ARG A 425 -14.66 19.79 -15.91
CA ARG A 425 -13.80 19.11 -16.90
C ARG A 425 -13.36 20.02 -18.03
N LEU A 426 -14.23 20.95 -18.49
CA LEU A 426 -13.83 21.96 -19.49
C LEU A 426 -12.81 22.95 -18.90
N ARG A 427 -12.94 23.32 -17.61
CA ARG A 427 -11.93 24.12 -16.90
C ARG A 427 -10.64 23.34 -16.67
N ASP A 428 -10.74 22.07 -16.31
CA ASP A 428 -9.58 21.20 -16.11
C ASP A 428 -8.89 20.89 -17.44
N LEU A 429 -9.64 20.57 -18.50
CA LEU A 429 -9.12 20.43 -19.86
C LEU A 429 -8.51 21.75 -20.38
N ALA A 430 -9.12 22.88 -20.08
CA ALA A 430 -8.55 24.18 -20.38
C ALA A 430 -7.35 24.50 -19.48
N GLY A 431 -7.40 24.11 -18.22
CA GLY A 431 -6.28 24.16 -17.26
C GLY A 431 -5.17 23.18 -17.63
N GLU A 432 -5.50 21.98 -18.09
CA GLU A 432 -4.55 20.99 -18.62
C GLU A 432 -3.98 21.43 -19.97
N ALA A 433 -4.79 21.97 -20.85
CA ALA A 433 -4.31 22.62 -22.09
C ALA A 433 -3.43 23.84 -21.76
N GLY A 434 -3.81 24.66 -20.80
CA GLY A 434 -3.01 25.79 -20.30
C GLY A 434 -1.76 25.37 -19.52
N ARG A 435 -1.82 24.28 -18.75
CA ARG A 435 -0.66 23.65 -18.13
C ARG A 435 0.16 22.83 -19.10
N SER A 436 -0.45 22.18 -20.08
CA SER A 436 0.24 21.48 -21.18
C SER A 436 0.96 22.44 -22.14
N VAL A 437 0.49 23.66 -22.26
CA VAL A 437 1.21 24.73 -22.95
C VAL A 437 2.31 25.33 -22.06
N ARG A 438 2.18 25.23 -20.71
CA ARG A 438 3.17 25.66 -19.71
C ARG A 438 3.91 24.49 -19.03
N ALA A 439 3.35 23.27 -19.01
CA ALA A 439 4.05 22.03 -18.72
C ALA A 439 5.07 21.84 -19.83
N SER A 440 6.16 22.25 -19.44
CA SER A 440 7.33 22.67 -20.16
C SER A 440 7.63 21.67 -21.27
N THR A 441 8.24 22.15 -22.29
CA THR A 441 9.06 21.45 -23.27
C THR A 441 9.77 20.21 -22.66
N THR A 442 10.14 20.26 -21.38
CA THR A 442 10.76 19.18 -20.59
C THR A 442 9.85 17.96 -20.40
N GLU A 443 8.56 18.13 -20.07
CA GLU A 443 7.65 16.99 -19.82
C GLU A 443 7.26 16.27 -21.13
N ARG A 444 7.12 17.02 -22.22
CA ARG A 444 6.92 16.45 -23.57
C ARG A 444 8.17 15.73 -24.08
N VAL A 445 9.34 16.27 -23.80
CA VAL A 445 10.62 15.65 -24.11
C VAL A 445 10.79 14.37 -23.31
N MET A 446 10.43 14.35 -22.01
CA MET A 446 10.50 13.15 -21.18
C MET A 446 9.53 12.06 -21.63
N LEU A 447 8.26 12.38 -21.92
CA LEU A 447 7.29 11.42 -22.45
C LEU A 447 7.69 10.89 -23.85
N GLY A 448 8.32 11.72 -24.65
CA GLY A 448 8.89 11.29 -25.93
C GLY A 448 10.09 10.37 -25.75
N ALA A 449 10.97 10.68 -24.82
CA ALA A 449 12.15 9.89 -24.49
C ALA A 449 11.75 8.53 -23.86
N GLU A 450 10.77 8.50 -22.96
CA GLU A 450 10.19 7.28 -22.37
C GLU A 450 9.67 6.34 -23.46
N ARG A 451 8.85 6.84 -24.41
CA ARG A 451 8.33 6.04 -25.52
C ARG A 451 9.41 5.52 -26.48
N LEU A 452 10.45 6.30 -26.70
CA LEU A 452 11.58 5.90 -27.53
C LEU A 452 12.43 4.86 -26.83
N THR A 453 12.70 5.04 -25.53
CA THR A 453 13.46 4.09 -24.71
C THR A 453 12.73 2.75 -24.58
N ALA A 454 11.41 2.77 -24.38
CA ALA A 454 10.60 1.57 -24.30
C ALA A 454 10.57 0.73 -25.60
N ARG A 455 10.90 1.33 -26.75
CA ARG A 455 10.95 0.66 -28.05
C ARG A 455 12.36 0.38 -28.56
N ALA A 456 13.38 0.94 -27.91
CA ALA A 456 14.76 0.78 -28.31
C ALA A 456 15.32 -0.55 -27.79
N SER A 457 16.23 -1.18 -28.57
CA SER A 457 17.02 -2.32 -28.08
C SER A 457 18.07 -1.84 -27.06
N ASP A 458 18.50 -2.74 -26.18
CA ASP A 458 19.52 -2.45 -25.16
C ASP A 458 20.81 -1.93 -25.79
N ASP A 459 21.27 -2.54 -26.90
CA ASP A 459 22.40 -2.04 -27.69
C ASP A 459 22.17 -0.64 -28.25
N GLY A 460 20.95 -0.29 -28.60
CA GLY A 460 20.58 1.05 -29.09
C GLY A 460 20.66 2.09 -27.99
N ILE A 461 20.16 1.75 -26.81
CA ILE A 461 20.24 2.58 -25.61
C ILE A 461 21.70 2.81 -25.23
N GLU A 462 22.49 1.73 -25.13
CA GLU A 462 23.89 1.83 -24.74
C GLU A 462 24.70 2.65 -25.74
N ARG A 463 24.60 2.39 -27.05
CA ARG A 463 25.31 3.16 -28.09
C ARG A 463 25.01 4.67 -28.03
N PHE A 464 23.81 5.05 -27.66
CA PHE A 464 23.45 6.47 -27.53
C PHE A 464 23.98 7.07 -26.24
N PHE A 465 23.72 6.40 -25.09
CA PHE A 465 24.03 6.93 -23.76
C PHE A 465 25.44 6.62 -23.26
N ALA A 466 26.23 5.75 -23.92
CA ALA A 466 27.64 5.57 -23.60
C ALA A 466 28.48 6.84 -23.86
N ARG A 467 27.93 7.79 -24.62
CA ARG A 467 28.62 9.07 -24.92
C ARG A 467 28.55 10.00 -23.70
N PRO A 468 29.69 10.53 -23.20
CA PRO A 468 29.74 11.39 -22.02
C PRO A 468 28.80 12.60 -22.12
N GLY A 469 28.60 13.15 -23.29
CA GLY A 469 27.66 14.27 -23.52
C GLY A 469 26.20 13.91 -23.30
N ALA A 470 25.77 12.70 -23.67
CA ALA A 470 24.41 12.21 -23.45
C ALA A 470 24.16 11.91 -21.96
N GLN A 471 25.13 11.31 -21.27
CA GLN A 471 25.05 11.09 -19.83
C GLN A 471 25.02 12.40 -19.05
N ARG A 472 25.88 13.36 -19.38
CA ARG A 472 25.88 14.69 -18.75
C ARG A 472 24.54 15.40 -18.92
N ALA A 473 23.90 15.25 -20.09
CA ALA A 473 22.56 15.79 -20.33
C ALA A 473 21.50 15.09 -19.46
N LEU A 474 21.57 13.75 -19.31
CA LEU A 474 20.66 12.95 -18.49
C LEU A 474 20.77 13.31 -17.02
N PHE A 475 21.98 13.32 -16.46
CA PHE A 475 22.21 13.73 -15.06
C PHE A 475 21.89 15.20 -14.82
N GLY A 476 22.14 16.06 -15.81
CA GLY A 476 21.74 17.48 -15.77
C GLY A 476 20.23 17.68 -15.75
N LEU A 477 19.48 16.79 -16.38
CA LEU A 477 18.02 16.78 -16.32
C LEU A 477 17.54 16.36 -14.93
N MET A 478 18.12 15.31 -14.35
CA MET A 478 17.83 14.88 -12.98
C MET A 478 18.01 16.01 -11.97
N THR A 479 19.16 16.69 -12.01
CA THR A 479 19.47 17.76 -11.04
C THR A 479 18.60 19.01 -11.18
N ARG A 480 17.96 19.25 -12.32
CA ARG A 480 16.97 20.34 -12.48
C ARG A 480 15.68 20.06 -11.71
N GLY A 481 15.37 18.79 -11.44
CA GLY A 481 14.21 18.38 -10.64
C GLY A 481 14.44 18.43 -9.11
N PHE A 482 15.62 18.87 -8.66
CA PHE A 482 15.97 18.86 -7.24
C PHE A 482 15.09 19.80 -6.40
N ASP A 483 14.43 19.27 -5.38
CA ASP A 483 13.67 20.02 -4.37
C ASP A 483 14.41 20.03 -3.02
N PRO A 484 15.01 21.16 -2.60
CA PRO A 484 15.75 21.25 -1.34
C PRO A 484 14.92 20.89 -0.09
N ARG A 485 13.60 21.12 -0.13
CA ARG A 485 12.70 20.82 1.01
C ARG A 485 12.62 19.31 1.25
N LYS A 486 12.68 18.52 0.18
CA LYS A 486 12.67 17.05 0.25
C LYS A 486 14.03 16.45 0.63
N ALA A 487 15.10 17.24 0.55
CA ALA A 487 16.41 16.83 1.01
C ALA A 487 16.51 16.77 2.55
N ALA A 488 15.56 17.39 3.28
CA ALA A 488 15.50 17.41 4.75
C ALA A 488 16.88 17.72 5.41
N GLY A 489 17.58 18.72 4.88
CA GLY A 489 18.89 19.16 5.38
C GLY A 489 20.08 18.30 4.96
N PHE A 490 19.87 17.23 4.18
CA PHE A 490 20.99 16.42 3.70
C PHE A 490 21.89 17.21 2.77
N THR A 491 23.21 17.09 3.00
CA THR A 491 24.27 17.59 2.13
C THR A 491 25.32 16.50 1.96
N GLY A 492 25.79 16.26 0.73
CA GLY A 492 26.74 15.19 0.45
C GLY A 492 26.77 14.82 -1.01
N ALA A 493 27.43 13.71 -1.34
CA ALA A 493 27.54 13.21 -2.71
C ALA A 493 26.90 11.83 -2.84
N VAL A 494 26.21 11.63 -3.97
CA VAL A 494 25.71 10.33 -4.45
C VAL A 494 26.46 9.98 -5.73
N VAL A 495 27.07 8.79 -5.76
CA VAL A 495 27.83 8.30 -6.92
C VAL A 495 27.03 7.23 -7.65
N TYR A 496 26.91 7.38 -8.95
CA TYR A 496 26.42 6.35 -9.88
C TYR A 496 27.63 5.79 -10.63
N ASP A 497 27.88 4.50 -10.48
CA ASP A 497 28.97 3.78 -11.12
C ASP A 497 28.36 2.81 -12.15
N LEU A 498 28.37 3.23 -13.41
CA LEU A 498 27.64 2.60 -14.50
C LEU A 498 28.56 1.65 -15.28
N SER A 499 28.17 0.38 -15.41
CA SER A 499 28.88 -0.60 -16.24
C SER A 499 28.34 -0.65 -17.67
N LEU A 500 29.21 -0.83 -18.64
CA LEU A 500 28.88 -1.00 -20.06
C LEU A 500 29.07 -2.47 -20.47
N SER A 501 28.50 -2.84 -21.61
CA SER A 501 28.59 -4.22 -22.15
C SER A 501 30.02 -4.67 -22.49
N ASP A 502 30.91 -3.72 -22.76
CA ASP A 502 32.36 -3.98 -23.01
C ASP A 502 33.17 -4.18 -21.72
N GLY A 503 32.54 -4.15 -20.55
CA GLY A 503 33.16 -4.27 -19.23
C GLY A 503 33.78 -2.98 -18.70
N SER A 504 33.75 -1.88 -19.45
CA SER A 504 34.18 -0.57 -18.96
C SER A 504 33.18 0.02 -17.97
N ARG A 505 33.63 0.99 -17.17
CA ARG A 505 32.79 1.66 -16.17
C ARG A 505 32.88 3.18 -16.29
N GLN A 506 31.78 3.85 -16.06
CA GLN A 506 31.68 5.30 -16.10
C GLN A 506 31.01 5.79 -14.81
N ALA A 507 31.70 6.62 -14.05
CA ALA A 507 31.19 7.14 -12.77
C ALA A 507 30.69 8.59 -12.91
N TRP A 508 29.60 8.88 -12.22
CA TRP A 508 29.00 10.21 -12.11
C TRP A 508 28.61 10.50 -10.67
N ALA A 509 28.93 11.68 -10.18
CA ALA A 509 28.54 12.13 -8.86
C ALA A 509 27.47 13.23 -8.96
N ILE A 510 26.46 13.15 -8.10
CA ILE A 510 25.53 14.25 -7.82
C ILE A 510 25.90 14.81 -6.45
N GLU A 511 26.42 16.03 -6.43
CA GLU A 511 26.75 16.76 -5.21
C GLU A 511 25.51 17.56 -4.77
N ILE A 512 24.96 17.20 -3.62
CA ILE A 512 23.74 17.78 -3.03
C ILE A 512 24.14 18.81 -1.99
N GLY A 513 23.80 20.05 -2.24
CA GLY A 513 23.96 21.17 -1.30
C GLY A 513 22.62 21.66 -0.76
N PRO A 514 22.64 22.64 0.16
CA PRO A 514 21.43 23.09 0.86
C PRO A 514 20.35 23.67 -0.06
N ALA A 515 20.73 24.24 -1.22
CA ALA A 515 19.80 24.90 -2.13
C ALA A 515 19.77 24.31 -3.55
N ARG A 516 20.75 23.51 -3.92
CA ARG A 516 20.87 22.97 -5.29
C ARG A 516 21.71 21.71 -5.33
N ALA A 517 21.48 20.89 -6.37
CA ALA A 517 22.34 19.76 -6.72
C ALA A 517 23.18 20.08 -7.96
N ARG A 518 24.37 19.48 -8.06
CA ARG A 518 25.31 19.65 -9.17
C ARG A 518 25.81 18.30 -9.65
N VAL A 519 26.03 18.17 -10.96
CA VAL A 519 26.59 16.98 -11.58
C VAL A 519 28.10 17.15 -11.73
N ARG A 520 28.83 16.08 -11.42
CA ARG A 520 30.26 15.96 -11.63
C ARG A 520 30.59 14.62 -12.27
N GLU A 521 31.43 14.62 -13.29
CA GLU A 521 31.97 13.40 -13.88
C GLU A 521 33.07 12.81 -12.99
N GLY A 522 33.04 11.49 -12.81
CA GLY A 522 33.94 10.75 -11.94
C GLY A 522 33.38 10.47 -10.55
N ALA A 523 34.02 9.52 -9.86
CA ALA A 523 33.69 9.18 -8.48
C ALA A 523 34.20 10.26 -7.51
N VAL A 524 33.55 10.37 -6.35
CA VAL A 524 33.94 11.25 -5.25
C VAL A 524 34.27 10.41 -4.02
N THR A 525 35.40 10.68 -3.39
CA THR A 525 35.80 10.00 -2.15
C THR A 525 34.86 10.44 -1.01
N GLY A 526 34.37 9.48 -0.21
CA GLY A 526 33.47 9.77 0.91
C GLY A 526 32.05 10.07 0.47
N ALA A 527 31.61 9.51 -0.68
CA ALA A 527 30.21 9.58 -1.07
C ALA A 527 29.31 8.96 0.01
N ALA A 528 28.19 9.63 0.32
CA ALA A 528 27.19 9.13 1.26
C ALA A 528 26.47 7.87 0.71
N LEU A 529 26.43 7.74 -0.62
CA LEU A 529 25.79 6.65 -1.31
C LEU A 529 26.51 6.37 -2.64
N THR A 530 26.73 5.09 -2.93
CA THR A 530 27.21 4.64 -4.24
C THR A 530 26.26 3.58 -4.80
N ILE A 531 25.77 3.83 -6.00
CA ILE A 531 24.86 2.94 -6.73
C ILE A 531 25.59 2.40 -7.96
N ARG A 532 25.73 1.07 -8.07
CA ARG A 532 26.36 0.40 -9.22
C ARG A 532 25.31 -0.39 -9.98
N LEU A 533 25.22 -0.16 -11.28
CA LEU A 533 24.29 -0.86 -12.16
C LEU A 533 24.73 -0.73 -13.63
N PRO A 534 24.21 -1.57 -14.57
CA PRO A 534 24.40 -1.37 -16.00
C PRO A 534 23.85 -0.03 -16.49
N LEU A 535 24.54 0.62 -17.42
CA LEU A 535 24.11 1.89 -18.04
C LEU A 535 22.71 1.80 -18.64
N VAL A 536 22.40 0.70 -19.30
CA VAL A 536 21.09 0.46 -19.93
C VAL A 536 19.99 0.47 -18.87
N ASP A 537 20.20 -0.23 -17.78
CA ASP A 537 19.23 -0.31 -16.67
C ASP A 537 19.04 1.07 -16.00
N PHE A 538 20.14 1.78 -15.79
CA PHE A 538 20.08 3.15 -15.27
C PHE A 538 19.21 4.06 -16.15
N VAL A 539 19.40 4.02 -17.47
CA VAL A 539 18.60 4.79 -18.42
C VAL A 539 17.13 4.38 -18.37
N LYS A 540 16.83 3.09 -18.34
CA LYS A 540 15.46 2.56 -18.26
C LYS A 540 14.76 3.01 -16.97
N ILE A 541 15.47 2.99 -15.82
CA ILE A 541 14.94 3.48 -14.54
C ILE A 541 14.63 4.98 -14.62
N ILE A 542 15.57 5.79 -15.07
CA ILE A 542 15.39 7.26 -15.17
C ILE A 542 14.29 7.63 -16.15
N MET A 543 14.13 6.86 -17.23
CA MET A 543 13.07 7.04 -18.23
C MET A 543 11.74 6.37 -17.84
N ASN A 544 11.65 5.81 -16.62
CA ASN A 544 10.45 5.18 -16.09
C ASN A 544 9.93 3.97 -16.92
N VAL A 545 10.86 3.29 -17.58
CA VAL A 545 10.60 2.09 -18.40
C VAL A 545 10.79 0.82 -17.60
N GLU A 546 11.63 0.83 -16.58
CA GLU A 546 11.94 -0.32 -15.73
C GLU A 546 12.02 0.07 -14.25
N TYR A 547 11.82 -0.90 -13.35
CA TYR A 547 11.92 -0.71 -11.91
C TYR A 547 13.30 -1.14 -11.40
N PHE A 548 13.79 -0.52 -10.34
CA PHE A 548 15.11 -0.85 -9.79
C PHE A 548 15.10 -2.12 -8.91
N TYR A 549 13.96 -2.52 -8.35
CA TYR A 549 13.87 -3.70 -7.47
C TYR A 549 14.28 -5.02 -8.12
N PRO A 550 13.83 -5.36 -9.34
CA PRO A 550 14.30 -6.56 -10.01
C PRO A 550 15.82 -6.58 -10.18
N LEU A 551 16.42 -5.43 -10.48
CA LEU A 551 17.86 -5.32 -10.69
C LEU A 551 18.67 -5.58 -9.41
N ILE A 552 18.12 -5.24 -8.25
CA ILE A 552 18.72 -5.54 -6.95
C ILE A 552 18.61 -7.03 -6.67
N LEU A 553 17.44 -7.63 -6.90
CA LEU A 553 17.18 -9.05 -6.71
C LEU A 553 18.09 -9.91 -7.60
N ASP A 554 18.26 -9.51 -8.85
CA ASP A 554 19.11 -10.18 -9.83
C ASP A 554 20.62 -9.91 -9.60
N GLY A 555 20.98 -9.11 -8.59
CA GLY A 555 22.36 -8.71 -8.31
C GLY A 555 22.97 -7.77 -9.37
N ARG A 556 22.16 -7.27 -10.31
CA ARG A 556 22.58 -6.33 -11.38
C ARG A 556 22.75 -4.90 -10.86
N MET A 557 22.12 -4.57 -9.73
CA MET A 557 22.26 -3.29 -9.04
C MET A 557 22.75 -3.51 -7.62
N THR A 558 23.79 -2.79 -7.22
CA THR A 558 24.28 -2.80 -5.83
C THR A 558 24.31 -1.37 -5.27
N ILE A 559 24.05 -1.27 -3.98
CA ILE A 559 23.99 0.00 -3.27
C ILE A 559 24.90 -0.08 -2.04
N GLU A 560 25.80 0.87 -1.90
CA GLU A 560 26.71 1.00 -0.76
C GLU A 560 26.54 2.38 -0.12
N GLY A 561 26.42 2.44 1.22
CA GLY A 561 26.28 3.68 1.98
C GLY A 561 24.90 3.85 2.62
N ASP A 562 24.43 5.09 2.73
CA ASP A 562 23.16 5.43 3.39
C ASP A 562 21.94 4.99 2.56
N LEU A 563 21.35 3.88 2.97
CA LEU A 563 20.17 3.29 2.31
C LEU A 563 18.92 4.19 2.41
N ASN A 564 18.74 4.92 3.51
CA ASN A 564 17.62 5.86 3.64
C ASN A 564 17.72 6.98 2.62
N LEU A 565 18.96 7.39 2.30
CA LEU A 565 19.20 8.34 1.23
C LEU A 565 18.79 7.78 -0.14
N ALA A 566 19.08 6.50 -0.43
CA ALA A 566 18.70 5.87 -1.70
C ALA A 566 17.19 5.98 -1.98
N PHE A 567 16.36 5.73 -0.98
CA PHE A 567 14.90 5.85 -1.12
C PHE A 567 14.43 7.29 -1.33
N ARG A 568 15.13 8.24 -0.72
CA ARG A 568 14.78 9.67 -0.81
C ARG A 568 15.21 10.30 -2.13
N LEU A 569 16.15 9.69 -2.88
CA LEU A 569 16.64 10.25 -4.13
C LEU A 569 15.53 10.52 -5.14
N ALA A 570 14.61 9.58 -5.35
CA ALA A 570 13.50 9.73 -6.28
C ALA A 570 12.60 10.92 -5.90
N GLU A 571 12.36 11.12 -4.61
CA GLU A 571 11.57 12.24 -4.10
C GLU A 571 12.31 13.58 -4.25
N MET A 572 13.61 13.58 -3.95
CA MET A 572 14.46 14.78 -3.99
C MET A 572 14.64 15.34 -5.40
N PHE A 573 14.66 14.48 -6.42
CA PHE A 573 14.91 14.87 -7.81
C PHE A 573 13.66 14.96 -8.68
N GLY A 574 12.46 14.99 -8.07
CA GLY A 574 11.21 15.15 -8.80
C GLY A 574 10.87 13.95 -9.69
N GLY A 575 11.52 12.81 -9.46
CA GLY A 575 11.13 11.54 -10.04
C GLY A 575 9.67 11.27 -9.69
N ARG A 576 8.87 10.91 -10.66
CA ARG A 576 7.56 10.33 -10.38
C ARG A 576 7.87 9.09 -9.55
N SER A 577 7.38 9.07 -8.31
CA SER A 577 7.53 7.90 -7.45
C SER A 577 6.99 6.69 -8.21
N THR A 578 7.89 5.83 -8.67
CA THR A 578 7.57 4.62 -9.44
C THR A 578 7.24 3.45 -8.52
N TYR A 579 6.67 3.76 -7.36
CA TYR A 579 6.23 2.76 -6.38
C TYR A 579 4.71 2.75 -6.27
#